data_60229beb66df895ea713fa98be18f8ec
#
_entry.id   60229beb66df895ea713fa98be18f8ec
#
_cell.length_a   1.000
_cell.length_b   1.000
_cell.length_c   1.000
_cell.angle_alpha   90.00
_cell.angle_beta   90.00
_cell.angle_gamma   90.00
#
_symmetry.space_group_name_H-M   'P 1'
#
loop_
_entity.id
_entity.type
_entity.pdbx_description
1 polymer ?
#
loop_
_entity_poly.entity_id
_entity_poly.type
_entity_poly.pdbx_seq_one_letter_code
_entity_poly.pdbx_strand_id
1 'polypeptide(L)'
;MNDNDAYLPPWEGPAILLVDLDAFFASVEQLDHPAWRGKPVIVGGDADAHGVVSTCSYEARAFGVRSAMASSLARALCPEAIWTHGHFHRYREVSAAIMAILRDETPHVQQVSIDEAFMDVTPTAVNTEHPVLVAQRIQERVTALGVTCSIGVGTSKSVAKIASDRDKPRGLTVVFPGTEAAFLEKLPVRTLSGVGAAAERTLLSHGVRTLGAMGRADGALLRKIFGKNGEMMRDRALGRDRSEVAEDDEVKSVSNEVTYAHDLETREDIMAALSTISAKVGRRLRRKGLKGRTVAVKMRYDNRTTRSAQCALVVPTDDDIAFAPVVHRLARELWAPGMKVRLLGVAVTHFEEDGAPVQEALFDAAVLGGDDNADAVESEALIRDEEKRRSLLAATDALQERFGDGTVRFGFELRQSGNTTGSSSKNVEDYK
;
A
#
# COMPACT_ATOMS: atom_id res chain seq x y z
N MET A 1 -19.78 40.05 2.36
CA MET A 1 -20.81 39.06 2.12
C MET A 1 -20.86 38.90 0.62
N ASN A 2 -20.30 37.79 0.12
CA ASN A 2 -20.35 37.51 -1.33
C ASN A 2 -21.71 36.87 -1.64
N ASP A 3 -22.41 37.40 -2.64
CA ASP A 3 -23.73 36.96 -3.13
C ASP A 3 -23.79 35.57 -3.74
N ASN A 4 -22.90 34.67 -3.31
CA ASN A 4 -22.79 33.31 -3.83
C ASN A 4 -23.01 32.24 -2.74
N ASP A 5 -23.73 32.56 -1.66
CA ASP A 5 -24.28 31.56 -0.75
C ASP A 5 -25.48 30.90 -1.48
N ALA A 6 -25.15 30.10 -2.52
CA ALA A 6 -26.09 29.16 -3.10
C ALA A 6 -26.64 28.32 -1.93
N TYR A 7 -27.98 28.39 -1.75
CA TYR A 7 -28.66 27.64 -0.68
C TYR A 7 -28.27 26.15 -0.76
N LEU A 8 -27.40 25.73 0.15
CA LEU A 8 -27.04 24.32 0.30
C LEU A 8 -28.18 23.61 1.03
N PRO A 9 -28.77 22.55 0.47
CA PRO A 9 -29.80 21.78 1.15
C PRO A 9 -29.24 21.20 2.46
N PRO A 10 -30.03 21.11 3.55
CA PRO A 10 -29.57 20.54 4.80
C PRO A 10 -28.92 19.16 4.60
N TRP A 11 -27.82 18.91 5.32
CA TRP A 11 -27.18 17.59 5.29
C TRP A 11 -27.70 16.75 6.45
N GLU A 12 -28.35 15.63 6.14
CA GLU A 12 -28.88 14.70 7.13
C GLU A 12 -28.12 13.37 7.07
N GLY A 13 -27.67 12.89 8.24
CA GLY A 13 -26.95 11.63 8.37
C GLY A 13 -25.42 11.74 8.16
N PRO A 14 -24.73 10.60 7.91
CA PRO A 14 -23.27 10.58 7.78
C PRO A 14 -22.77 11.46 6.64
N ALA A 15 -21.63 12.11 6.86
CA ALA A 15 -20.95 12.93 5.88
C ALA A 15 -19.47 12.50 5.78
N ILE A 16 -19.18 11.72 4.76
CA ILE A 16 -17.84 11.19 4.52
C ILE A 16 -17.22 11.90 3.33
N LEU A 17 -16.03 12.45 3.54
CA LEU A 17 -15.21 12.98 2.47
C LEU A 17 -14.13 11.95 2.09
N LEU A 18 -13.80 11.89 0.80
CA LEU A 18 -12.52 11.38 0.35
C LEU A 18 -11.73 12.53 -0.29
N VAL A 19 -10.57 12.82 0.26
CA VAL A 19 -9.60 13.75 -0.30
C VAL A 19 -8.54 12.94 -1.04
N ASP A 20 -8.33 13.23 -2.32
CA ASP A 20 -7.41 12.52 -3.22
C ASP A 20 -6.55 13.55 -3.95
N LEU A 21 -5.23 13.49 -3.76
CA LEU A 21 -4.28 14.47 -4.30
C LEU A 21 -4.06 14.23 -5.80
N ASP A 22 -4.28 15.26 -6.61
CA ASP A 22 -4.25 15.17 -8.05
C ASP A 22 -2.84 14.90 -8.60
N ALA A 23 -2.64 13.74 -9.25
CA ALA A 23 -1.36 13.34 -9.85
C ALA A 23 -0.16 13.55 -8.91
N PHE A 24 -0.32 13.22 -7.62
CA PHE A 24 0.42 13.73 -6.46
C PHE A 24 1.92 13.85 -6.68
N PHE A 25 2.65 12.75 -6.98
CA PHE A 25 4.09 12.81 -7.14
C PHE A 25 4.52 13.75 -8.29
N ALA A 26 3.80 13.70 -9.42
CA ALA A 26 4.10 14.57 -10.54
C ALA A 26 3.79 16.04 -10.23
N SER A 27 2.74 16.30 -9.43
CA SER A 27 2.40 17.65 -8.96
C SER A 27 3.46 18.22 -8.04
N VAL A 28 4.03 17.40 -7.13
CA VAL A 28 5.14 17.82 -6.26
C VAL A 28 6.41 18.08 -7.10
N GLU A 29 6.70 17.24 -8.10
CA GLU A 29 7.83 17.50 -9.00
C GLU A 29 7.66 18.81 -9.77
N GLN A 30 6.45 19.11 -10.26
CA GLN A 30 6.15 20.38 -10.93
C GLN A 30 6.15 21.58 -9.97
N LEU A 31 5.86 21.36 -8.67
CA LEU A 31 5.98 22.38 -7.63
C LEU A 31 7.45 22.75 -7.38
N ASP A 32 8.29 21.75 -7.19
CA ASP A 32 9.72 21.95 -6.87
C ASP A 32 10.55 22.34 -8.12
N HIS A 33 10.04 22.05 -9.33
CA HIS A 33 10.65 22.44 -10.62
C HIS A 33 9.69 23.29 -11.46
N PRO A 34 9.57 24.60 -11.22
CA PRO A 34 8.61 25.47 -11.94
C PRO A 34 8.71 25.42 -13.46
N ALA A 35 9.89 25.13 -14.00
CA ALA A 35 10.11 24.96 -15.45
C ALA A 35 9.41 23.72 -16.05
N TRP A 36 8.92 22.78 -15.22
CA TRP A 36 8.19 21.59 -15.63
C TRP A 36 6.67 21.78 -15.62
N ARG A 37 6.18 22.89 -15.08
CA ARG A 37 4.74 23.20 -15.07
C ARG A 37 4.16 23.24 -16.49
N GLY A 38 3.03 22.60 -16.69
CA GLY A 38 2.37 22.51 -17.98
C GLY A 38 3.06 21.58 -18.98
N LYS A 39 4.10 20.84 -18.56
CA LYS A 39 4.79 19.84 -19.38
C LYS A 39 4.44 18.44 -18.91
N PRO A 40 4.48 17.43 -19.80
CA PRO A 40 4.31 16.04 -19.42
C PRO A 40 5.47 15.59 -18.51
N VAL A 41 5.15 15.23 -17.28
CA VAL A 41 6.10 14.69 -16.27
C VAL A 41 5.68 13.27 -15.91
N ILE A 42 6.65 12.36 -15.92
CA ILE A 42 6.45 10.96 -15.54
C ILE A 42 7.40 10.62 -14.39
N VAL A 43 6.83 10.19 -13.28
CA VAL A 43 7.57 9.66 -12.13
C VAL A 43 7.53 8.14 -12.22
N GLY A 44 8.70 7.48 -12.29
CA GLY A 44 8.74 6.03 -12.43
C GLY A 44 10.14 5.46 -12.57
N GLY A 45 10.19 4.13 -12.70
CA GLY A 45 11.42 3.40 -12.93
C GLY A 45 11.88 3.50 -14.38
N ASP A 46 13.13 3.07 -14.62
CA ASP A 46 13.78 3.12 -15.94
C ASP A 46 13.00 2.35 -17.00
N ALA A 47 12.87 2.96 -18.18
CA ALA A 47 12.18 2.37 -19.33
C ALA A 47 12.96 1.19 -19.95
N ASP A 48 14.28 1.13 -19.77
CA ASP A 48 15.15 0.08 -20.29
C ASP A 48 15.36 -1.06 -19.26
N ALA A 49 14.83 -0.89 -18.02
CA ALA A 49 14.92 -1.85 -16.91
C ALA A 49 13.55 -2.09 -16.31
N HIS A 50 12.79 -3.04 -16.72
CA HIS A 50 11.49 -3.48 -16.13
C HIS A 50 10.70 -2.42 -15.32
N GLY A 51 10.98 -1.12 -15.51
CA GLY A 51 10.38 -0.02 -14.77
C GLY A 51 8.89 0.13 -15.04
N VAL A 52 8.19 0.74 -14.10
CA VAL A 52 6.77 1.08 -14.22
C VAL A 52 6.56 2.56 -13.85
N VAL A 53 5.53 3.16 -14.45
CA VAL A 53 5.06 4.48 -14.08
C VAL A 53 4.46 4.44 -12.68
N SER A 54 5.01 5.20 -11.75
CA SER A 54 4.42 5.39 -10.42
C SER A 54 3.23 6.33 -10.50
N THR A 55 3.44 7.51 -11.10
CA THR A 55 2.38 8.47 -11.45
C THR A 55 2.83 9.33 -12.63
N CYS A 56 1.90 10.07 -13.22
CA CYS A 56 2.20 10.99 -14.30
C CYS A 56 1.28 12.21 -14.22
N SER A 57 1.77 13.35 -14.70
CA SER A 57 1.02 14.60 -14.75
C SER A 57 -0.19 14.51 -15.71
N TYR A 58 -1.13 15.43 -15.61
CA TYR A 58 -2.30 15.45 -16.48
C TYR A 58 -1.92 15.68 -17.95
N GLU A 59 -0.87 16.43 -18.20
CA GLU A 59 -0.30 16.62 -19.52
C GLU A 59 0.18 15.28 -20.12
N ALA A 60 0.87 14.44 -19.34
CA ALA A 60 1.26 13.10 -19.80
C ALA A 60 0.06 12.15 -19.94
N ARG A 61 -0.98 12.29 -19.10
CA ARG A 61 -2.22 11.51 -19.23
C ARG A 61 -2.97 11.78 -20.53
N ALA A 62 -2.84 12.99 -21.11
CA ALA A 62 -3.41 13.33 -22.41
C ALA A 62 -2.84 12.46 -23.54
N PHE A 63 -1.58 12.01 -23.44
CA PHE A 63 -0.95 11.06 -24.35
C PHE A 63 -1.30 9.59 -24.08
N GLY A 64 -2.17 9.31 -23.11
CA GLY A 64 -2.57 7.96 -22.75
C GLY A 64 -1.69 7.28 -21.70
N VAL A 65 -0.71 7.97 -21.12
CA VAL A 65 0.12 7.44 -20.04
C VAL A 65 -0.72 7.28 -18.75
N ARG A 66 -0.51 6.18 -18.01
CA ARG A 66 -1.24 5.87 -16.77
C ARG A 66 -0.31 5.26 -15.73
N SER A 67 -0.67 5.38 -14.46
CA SER A 67 -0.01 4.67 -13.35
C SER A 67 -0.03 3.16 -13.59
N ALA A 68 1.02 2.47 -13.12
CA ALA A 68 1.28 1.05 -13.31
C ALA A 68 1.55 0.61 -14.77
N MET A 69 1.60 1.53 -15.74
CA MET A 69 2.01 1.24 -17.11
C MET A 69 3.52 0.93 -17.17
N ALA A 70 3.93 0.00 -18.02
CA ALA A 70 5.36 -0.24 -18.28
C ALA A 70 6.03 1.05 -18.77
N SER A 71 7.19 1.40 -18.19
CA SER A 71 7.90 2.64 -18.53
C SER A 71 8.29 2.70 -20.01
N SER A 72 8.63 1.56 -20.64
CA SER A 72 8.90 1.47 -22.07
C SER A 72 7.70 1.86 -22.95
N LEU A 73 6.48 1.43 -22.55
CA LEU A 73 5.25 1.81 -23.25
C LEU A 73 4.93 3.30 -23.04
N ALA A 74 5.08 3.80 -21.81
CA ALA A 74 4.85 5.21 -21.50
C ALA A 74 5.80 6.13 -22.30
N ARG A 75 7.08 5.74 -22.45
CA ARG A 75 8.06 6.45 -23.27
C ARG A 75 7.67 6.45 -24.75
N ALA A 76 7.12 5.35 -25.23
CA ALA A 76 6.64 5.30 -26.63
C ALA A 76 5.41 6.19 -26.86
N LEU A 77 4.51 6.31 -25.87
CA LEU A 77 3.31 7.15 -25.96
C LEU A 77 3.62 8.64 -25.81
N CYS A 78 4.59 9.00 -24.97
CA CYS A 78 4.96 10.38 -24.69
C CYS A 78 6.49 10.54 -24.70
N PRO A 79 7.14 10.58 -25.89
CA PRO A 79 8.60 10.65 -26.01
C PRO A 79 9.19 11.93 -25.41
N GLU A 80 8.42 13.02 -25.39
CA GLU A 80 8.84 14.35 -24.90
C GLU A 80 8.68 14.50 -23.38
N ALA A 81 8.19 13.46 -22.67
CA ALA A 81 7.98 13.55 -21.24
C ALA A 81 9.29 13.73 -20.47
N ILE A 82 9.23 14.56 -19.46
CA ILE A 82 10.28 14.68 -18.45
C ILE A 82 10.17 13.49 -17.50
N TRP A 83 11.26 12.72 -17.34
CA TRP A 83 11.32 11.55 -16.50
C TRP A 83 12.09 11.85 -15.21
N THR A 84 11.55 11.36 -14.08
CA THR A 84 12.23 11.38 -12.78
C THR A 84 11.96 10.08 -12.03
N HIS A 85 12.94 9.62 -11.23
CA HIS A 85 12.77 8.47 -10.34
C HIS A 85 11.93 8.80 -9.11
N GLY A 86 11.72 10.08 -8.84
CA GLY A 86 10.92 10.61 -7.74
C GLY A 86 11.70 10.86 -6.45
N HIS A 87 11.24 11.86 -5.71
CA HIS A 87 11.82 12.31 -4.46
C HIS A 87 10.90 11.92 -3.29
N PHE A 88 10.87 10.64 -2.91
CA PHE A 88 9.90 10.09 -1.93
C PHE A 88 9.94 10.77 -0.56
N HIS A 89 11.09 11.25 -0.12
CA HIS A 89 11.19 12.04 1.11
C HIS A 89 10.36 13.33 1.01
N ARG A 90 10.48 14.04 -0.12
CA ARG A 90 9.72 15.25 -0.39
C ARG A 90 8.21 14.99 -0.48
N TYR A 91 7.82 13.87 -1.10
CA TYR A 91 6.41 13.48 -1.16
C TYR A 91 5.83 13.23 0.24
N ARG A 92 6.59 12.59 1.14
CA ARG A 92 6.16 12.39 2.53
C ARG A 92 6.00 13.72 3.28
N GLU A 93 6.91 14.67 3.10
CA GLU A 93 6.80 16.01 3.72
C GLU A 93 5.52 16.72 3.29
N VAL A 94 5.25 16.77 1.98
CA VAL A 94 4.05 17.43 1.45
C VAL A 94 2.79 16.69 1.91
N SER A 95 2.80 15.36 1.86
CA SER A 95 1.69 14.53 2.35
C SER A 95 1.42 14.79 3.84
N ALA A 96 2.45 14.79 4.67
CA ALA A 96 2.30 15.05 6.11
C ALA A 96 1.71 16.44 6.41
N ALA A 97 2.12 17.47 5.65
CA ALA A 97 1.55 18.81 5.77
C ALA A 97 0.06 18.82 5.39
N ILE A 98 -0.34 18.08 4.34
CA ILE A 98 -1.73 17.98 3.93
C ILE A 98 -2.54 17.16 4.95
N MET A 99 -2.02 16.03 5.44
CA MET A 99 -2.69 15.24 6.48
C MET A 99 -2.89 16.04 7.79
N ALA A 100 -1.98 16.97 8.11
CA ALA A 100 -2.18 17.90 9.21
C ALA A 100 -3.37 18.85 8.95
N ILE A 101 -3.51 19.37 7.73
CA ILE A 101 -4.69 20.18 7.34
C ILE A 101 -5.99 19.39 7.56
N LEU A 102 -6.00 18.10 7.17
CA LEU A 102 -7.21 17.27 7.32
C LEU A 102 -7.55 17.02 8.80
N ARG A 103 -6.53 16.79 9.64
CA ARG A 103 -6.72 16.59 11.09
C ARG A 103 -7.13 17.86 11.83
N ASP A 104 -6.84 19.04 11.31
CA ASP A 104 -7.35 20.31 11.85
C ASP A 104 -8.87 20.44 11.66
N GLU A 105 -9.44 19.81 10.61
CA GLU A 105 -10.88 19.89 10.32
C GLU A 105 -11.69 18.88 11.13
N THR A 106 -11.17 17.69 11.37
CA THR A 106 -11.81 16.61 12.15
C THR A 106 -10.78 15.66 12.74
N PRO A 107 -10.99 15.13 13.96
CA PRO A 107 -10.14 14.07 14.49
C PRO A 107 -10.32 12.73 13.76
N HIS A 108 -11.41 12.54 13.02
CA HIS A 108 -11.74 11.28 12.35
C HIS A 108 -11.18 11.26 10.92
N VAL A 109 -9.88 11.00 10.79
CA VAL A 109 -9.17 10.91 9.51
C VAL A 109 -8.56 9.53 9.36
N GLN A 110 -8.90 8.83 8.29
CA GLN A 110 -8.29 7.56 7.90
C GLN A 110 -7.40 7.77 6.69
N GLN A 111 -6.10 7.80 6.88
CA GLN A 111 -5.14 7.85 5.80
C GLN A 111 -5.03 6.47 5.13
N VAL A 112 -5.43 6.39 3.85
CA VAL A 112 -5.43 5.15 3.05
C VAL A 112 -4.10 4.97 2.30
N SER A 113 -3.52 6.09 1.84
CA SER A 113 -2.24 6.12 1.14
C SER A 113 -1.50 7.43 1.42
N ILE A 114 -0.38 7.65 0.75
CA ILE A 114 0.37 8.91 0.83
C ILE A 114 -0.42 10.09 0.21
N ASP A 115 -1.38 9.80 -0.67
CA ASP A 115 -2.11 10.78 -1.48
C ASP A 115 -3.64 10.74 -1.26
N GLU A 116 -4.13 9.90 -0.34
CA GLU A 116 -5.56 9.68 -0.16
C GLU A 116 -5.94 9.48 1.30
N ALA A 117 -7.00 10.17 1.75
CA ALA A 117 -7.55 9.99 3.08
C ALA A 117 -9.08 10.14 3.10
N PHE A 118 -9.75 9.28 3.88
CA PHE A 118 -11.15 9.49 4.28
C PHE A 118 -11.23 10.37 5.51
N MET A 119 -12.31 11.14 5.59
CA MET A 119 -12.65 12.00 6.74
C MET A 119 -14.12 11.83 7.07
N ASP A 120 -14.43 11.71 8.35
CA ASP A 120 -15.81 11.85 8.82
C ASP A 120 -16.00 13.28 9.34
N VAL A 121 -16.84 14.02 8.64
CA VAL A 121 -17.24 15.40 8.95
C VAL A 121 -18.73 15.49 9.19
N THR A 122 -19.35 14.43 9.65
CA THR A 122 -20.78 14.35 9.96
C THR A 122 -21.17 15.51 10.89
N PRO A 123 -22.14 16.34 10.50
CA PRO A 123 -22.62 17.41 11.37
C PRO A 123 -23.15 16.86 12.70
N THR A 124 -22.79 17.50 13.78
CA THR A 124 -23.21 17.16 15.14
C THR A 124 -23.89 18.33 15.81
N ALA A 125 -24.44 18.12 17.01
CA ALA A 125 -25.03 19.22 17.79
C ALA A 125 -24.02 20.33 18.16
N VAL A 126 -22.71 20.01 18.17
CA VAL A 126 -21.64 20.95 18.49
C VAL A 126 -21.03 21.58 17.23
N ASN A 127 -20.87 20.79 16.19
CA ASN A 127 -20.37 21.24 14.89
C ASN A 127 -21.47 21.02 13.83
N THR A 128 -22.14 22.10 13.45
CA THR A 128 -23.24 22.09 12.48
C THR A 128 -22.79 22.54 11.10
N GLU A 129 -21.48 22.68 10.86
CA GLU A 129 -20.96 23.15 9.58
C GLU A 129 -21.30 22.18 8.45
N HIS A 130 -21.69 22.73 7.31
CA HIS A 130 -22.09 21.93 6.16
C HIS A 130 -20.85 21.24 5.51
N PRO A 131 -20.90 19.91 5.20
CA PRO A 131 -19.74 19.15 4.69
C PRO A 131 -19.12 19.73 3.40
N VAL A 132 -19.91 20.38 2.56
CA VAL A 132 -19.43 21.04 1.34
C VAL A 132 -18.50 22.22 1.66
N LEU A 133 -18.80 22.99 2.70
CA LEU A 133 -17.95 24.13 3.12
C LEU A 133 -16.62 23.64 3.68
N VAL A 134 -16.63 22.57 4.45
CA VAL A 134 -15.40 21.90 4.92
C VAL A 134 -14.56 21.43 3.73
N ALA A 135 -15.17 20.78 2.73
CA ALA A 135 -14.48 20.32 1.54
C ALA A 135 -13.87 21.47 0.72
N GLN A 136 -14.57 22.58 0.54
CA GLN A 136 -14.07 23.76 -0.15
C GLN A 136 -12.88 24.37 0.57
N ARG A 137 -12.94 24.54 1.89
CA ARG A 137 -11.85 25.05 2.71
C ARG A 137 -10.62 24.15 2.64
N ILE A 138 -10.77 22.82 2.63
CA ILE A 138 -9.67 21.88 2.44
C ILE A 138 -9.02 22.10 1.06
N GLN A 139 -9.82 22.21 -0.03
CA GLN A 139 -9.26 22.45 -1.37
C GLN A 139 -8.47 23.76 -1.43
N GLU A 140 -8.96 24.83 -0.80
CA GLU A 140 -8.25 26.12 -0.72
C GLU A 140 -6.92 25.99 0.04
N ARG A 141 -6.94 25.35 1.23
CA ARG A 141 -5.75 25.14 2.05
C ARG A 141 -4.70 24.27 1.35
N VAL A 142 -5.12 23.19 0.69
CA VAL A 142 -4.24 22.31 -0.09
C VAL A 142 -3.65 23.06 -1.28
N THR A 143 -4.46 23.86 -1.98
CA THR A 143 -4.01 24.67 -3.11
C THR A 143 -2.97 25.71 -2.69
N ALA A 144 -3.10 26.28 -1.49
CA ALA A 144 -2.11 27.21 -0.95
C ALA A 144 -0.72 26.55 -0.72
N LEU A 145 -0.63 25.23 -0.56
CA LEU A 145 0.63 24.48 -0.54
C LEU A 145 1.23 24.23 -1.93
N GLY A 146 0.54 24.64 -3.01
CA GLY A 146 1.01 24.52 -4.39
C GLY A 146 0.67 23.21 -5.10
N VAL A 147 -0.11 22.34 -4.49
CA VAL A 147 -0.68 21.13 -5.10
C VAL A 147 -2.20 21.19 -5.10
N THR A 148 -2.88 20.27 -5.78
CA THR A 148 -4.34 20.25 -5.83
C THR A 148 -4.90 18.91 -5.36
N CYS A 149 -6.15 18.91 -4.94
CA CYS A 149 -6.89 17.70 -4.61
C CYS A 149 -8.28 17.69 -5.24
N SER A 150 -8.78 16.50 -5.49
CA SER A 150 -10.18 16.26 -5.83
C SER A 150 -10.88 15.64 -4.63
N ILE A 151 -12.08 16.13 -4.30
CA ILE A 151 -12.81 15.69 -3.13
C ILE A 151 -14.17 15.13 -3.55
N GLY A 152 -14.47 13.92 -3.06
CA GLY A 152 -15.81 13.36 -3.11
C GLY A 152 -16.48 13.49 -1.75
N VAL A 153 -17.70 14.03 -1.72
CA VAL A 153 -18.54 14.14 -0.53
C VAL A 153 -19.72 13.18 -0.69
N GLY A 154 -19.98 12.34 0.30
CA GLY A 154 -21.08 11.40 0.26
C GLY A 154 -21.43 10.86 1.63
N THR A 155 -22.44 9.99 1.68
CA THR A 155 -22.94 9.40 2.93
C THR A 155 -22.18 8.16 3.37
N SER A 156 -21.18 7.73 2.59
CA SER A 156 -20.37 6.54 2.89
C SER A 156 -19.02 6.58 2.18
N LYS A 157 -18.07 5.79 2.65
CA LYS A 157 -16.72 5.67 2.05
C LYS A 157 -16.79 5.28 0.58
N SER A 158 -17.63 4.31 0.21
CA SER A 158 -17.77 3.87 -1.18
C SER A 158 -18.30 4.97 -2.09
N VAL A 159 -19.28 5.74 -1.65
CA VAL A 159 -19.86 6.88 -2.41
C VAL A 159 -18.82 7.99 -2.54
N ALA A 160 -18.17 8.39 -1.45
CA ALA A 160 -17.16 9.44 -1.45
C ALA A 160 -15.98 9.08 -2.38
N LYS A 161 -15.52 7.80 -2.38
CA LYS A 161 -14.46 7.33 -3.29
C LYS A 161 -14.86 7.45 -4.76
N ILE A 162 -16.04 7.00 -5.11
CA ILE A 162 -16.53 7.10 -6.49
C ILE A 162 -16.72 8.55 -6.90
N ALA A 163 -17.22 9.40 -5.99
CA ALA A 163 -17.42 10.82 -6.24
C ALA A 163 -16.10 11.56 -6.49
N SER A 164 -15.04 11.28 -5.72
CA SER A 164 -13.74 11.96 -5.87
C SER A 164 -13.10 11.76 -7.24
N ASP A 165 -13.41 10.65 -7.92
CA ASP A 165 -12.86 10.33 -9.24
C ASP A 165 -13.62 10.95 -10.41
N ARG A 166 -14.80 11.58 -10.17
CA ARG A 166 -15.69 12.05 -11.26
C ARG A 166 -15.18 13.24 -12.02
N ASP A 167 -14.70 14.23 -11.30
CA ASP A 167 -14.38 15.55 -11.88
C ASP A 167 -12.89 15.91 -11.70
N LYS A 168 -11.99 14.89 -11.66
CA LYS A 168 -10.54 15.11 -11.60
C LYS A 168 -10.03 15.85 -12.84
N PRO A 169 -9.08 16.80 -12.67
CA PRO A 169 -8.48 17.31 -11.42
C PRO A 169 -9.27 18.47 -10.79
N ARG A 170 -8.99 18.77 -9.52
CA ARG A 170 -9.59 19.89 -8.75
C ARG A 170 -11.11 19.79 -8.59
N GLY A 171 -11.66 18.57 -8.74
CA GLY A 171 -13.09 18.36 -8.65
C GLY A 171 -13.61 18.38 -7.22
N LEU A 172 -14.83 18.87 -7.07
CA LEU A 172 -15.62 18.70 -5.86
C LEU A 172 -16.98 18.11 -6.26
N THR A 173 -17.11 16.80 -6.09
CA THR A 173 -18.35 16.09 -6.43
C THR A 173 -19.11 15.74 -5.17
N VAL A 174 -20.33 16.23 -5.06
CA VAL A 174 -21.20 16.07 -3.89
C VAL A 174 -22.36 15.15 -4.23
N VAL A 175 -22.51 14.09 -3.44
CA VAL A 175 -23.66 13.16 -3.51
C VAL A 175 -24.48 13.34 -2.25
N PHE A 176 -25.58 14.09 -2.37
CA PHE A 176 -26.45 14.40 -1.24
C PHE A 176 -27.17 13.16 -0.70
N PRO A 177 -27.51 13.15 0.60
CA PRO A 177 -28.27 12.07 1.22
C PRO A 177 -29.55 11.75 0.42
N GLY A 178 -29.80 10.45 0.18
CA GLY A 178 -30.96 9.97 -0.59
C GLY A 178 -30.76 9.95 -2.12
N THR A 179 -29.65 10.48 -2.65
CA THR A 179 -29.36 10.50 -4.10
C THR A 179 -28.32 9.46 -4.53
N GLU A 180 -27.77 8.67 -3.60
CA GLU A 180 -26.67 7.74 -3.81
C GLU A 180 -26.99 6.71 -4.90
N ALA A 181 -28.17 6.09 -4.80
CA ALA A 181 -28.59 5.06 -5.75
C ALA A 181 -28.72 5.61 -7.17
N ALA A 182 -29.27 6.83 -7.32
CA ALA A 182 -29.40 7.50 -8.61
C ALA A 182 -28.03 7.88 -9.19
N PHE A 183 -27.10 8.35 -8.36
CA PHE A 183 -25.72 8.66 -8.74
C PHE A 183 -24.98 7.41 -9.25
N LEU A 184 -25.13 6.28 -8.57
CA LEU A 184 -24.44 5.04 -8.87
C LEU A 184 -25.06 4.24 -10.02
N GLU A 185 -26.36 4.38 -10.28
CA GLU A 185 -27.18 3.53 -11.16
C GLU A 185 -26.50 3.21 -12.50
N LYS A 186 -25.98 4.22 -13.18
CA LYS A 186 -25.41 4.08 -14.55
C LYS A 186 -23.90 3.90 -14.58
N LEU A 187 -23.23 3.95 -13.43
CA LEU A 187 -21.77 3.84 -13.38
C LEU A 187 -21.31 2.40 -13.67
N PRO A 188 -20.21 2.20 -14.41
CA PRO A 188 -19.65 0.88 -14.68
C PRO A 188 -19.31 0.16 -13.37
N VAL A 189 -19.47 -1.17 -13.33
CA VAL A 189 -19.12 -1.98 -12.13
C VAL A 189 -17.67 -1.78 -11.70
N ARG A 190 -16.77 -1.47 -12.62
CA ARG A 190 -15.34 -1.24 -12.37
C ARG A 190 -15.06 -0.04 -11.49
N THR A 191 -15.96 0.93 -11.38
CA THR A 191 -15.78 2.10 -10.52
C THR A 191 -15.84 1.77 -9.03
N LEU A 192 -16.44 0.63 -8.65
CA LEU A 192 -16.51 0.20 -7.26
C LEU A 192 -15.19 -0.43 -6.83
N SER A 193 -14.61 0.10 -5.76
CA SER A 193 -13.43 -0.49 -5.12
C SER A 193 -13.67 -1.96 -4.74
N GLY A 194 -12.71 -2.83 -5.08
CA GLY A 194 -12.85 -4.28 -4.92
C GLY A 194 -13.34 -5.01 -6.19
N VAL A 195 -13.83 -4.32 -7.21
CA VAL A 195 -14.11 -4.91 -8.52
C VAL A 195 -12.87 -4.86 -9.39
N GLY A 196 -12.03 -5.88 -9.32
CA GLY A 196 -10.85 -6.05 -10.16
C GLY A 196 -11.20 -6.53 -11.58
N ALA A 197 -10.24 -6.54 -12.50
CA ALA A 197 -10.45 -6.94 -13.91
C ALA A 197 -11.06 -8.36 -14.07
N ALA A 198 -10.73 -9.31 -13.18
CA ALA A 198 -11.30 -10.66 -13.20
C ALA A 198 -12.79 -10.65 -12.80
N ALA A 199 -13.13 -9.95 -11.71
CA ALA A 199 -14.52 -9.81 -11.27
C ALA A 199 -15.35 -9.07 -12.31
N GLU A 200 -14.83 -7.97 -12.89
CA GLU A 200 -15.47 -7.23 -13.96
C GLU A 200 -15.81 -8.13 -15.16
N ARG A 201 -14.83 -8.90 -15.69
CA ARG A 201 -15.09 -9.84 -16.80
C ARG A 201 -16.20 -10.82 -16.49
N THR A 202 -16.22 -11.36 -15.26
CA THR A 202 -17.25 -12.31 -14.84
C THR A 202 -18.61 -11.63 -14.73
N LEU A 203 -18.71 -10.43 -14.15
CA LEU A 203 -19.95 -9.65 -14.08
C LEU A 203 -20.49 -9.35 -15.49
N LEU A 204 -19.63 -8.87 -16.39
CA LEU A 204 -20.00 -8.55 -17.77
C LEU A 204 -20.51 -9.79 -18.54
N SER A 205 -19.91 -10.96 -18.34
CA SER A 205 -20.36 -12.21 -18.97
C SER A 205 -21.76 -12.65 -18.50
N HIS A 206 -22.20 -12.20 -17.32
CA HIS A 206 -23.55 -12.41 -16.79
C HIS A 206 -24.48 -11.22 -17.03
N GLY A 207 -24.12 -10.27 -17.89
CA GLY A 207 -24.96 -9.11 -18.23
C GLY A 207 -24.95 -7.99 -17.20
N VAL A 208 -24.16 -8.09 -16.12
CA VAL A 208 -24.06 -7.09 -15.07
C VAL A 208 -23.00 -6.05 -15.45
N ARG A 209 -23.43 -4.91 -15.98
CA ARG A 209 -22.53 -3.87 -16.52
C ARG A 209 -22.40 -2.65 -15.63
N THR A 210 -23.45 -2.30 -14.87
CA THR A 210 -23.51 -1.09 -14.04
C THR A 210 -23.67 -1.44 -12.57
N LEU A 211 -23.38 -0.46 -11.70
CA LEU A 211 -23.57 -0.60 -10.24
C LEU A 211 -25.05 -0.83 -9.90
N GLY A 212 -25.96 -0.13 -10.54
CA GLY A 212 -27.40 -0.39 -10.36
C GLY A 212 -27.79 -1.83 -10.75
N ALA A 213 -27.25 -2.35 -11.87
CA ALA A 213 -27.46 -3.74 -12.26
C ALA A 213 -26.83 -4.71 -11.23
N MET A 214 -25.65 -4.39 -10.69
CA MET A 214 -24.99 -5.17 -9.66
C MET A 214 -25.78 -5.19 -8.34
N GLY A 215 -26.37 -4.06 -7.95
CA GLY A 215 -27.24 -3.96 -6.77
C GLY A 215 -28.49 -4.85 -6.87
N ARG A 216 -28.98 -5.11 -8.10
CA ARG A 216 -30.13 -5.98 -8.38
C ARG A 216 -29.73 -7.43 -8.76
N ALA A 217 -28.44 -7.72 -8.85
CA ALA A 217 -27.96 -9.02 -9.27
C ALA A 217 -28.27 -10.12 -8.25
N ASP A 218 -28.33 -11.38 -8.73
CA ASP A 218 -28.52 -12.55 -7.87
C ASP A 218 -27.39 -12.66 -6.84
N GLY A 219 -27.78 -12.82 -5.58
CA GLY A 219 -26.84 -12.99 -4.48
C GLY A 219 -25.93 -14.23 -4.61
N ALA A 220 -26.40 -15.30 -5.27
CA ALA A 220 -25.59 -16.47 -5.53
C ALA A 220 -24.44 -16.16 -6.52
N LEU A 221 -24.71 -15.38 -7.56
CA LEU A 221 -23.70 -14.87 -8.48
C LEU A 221 -22.64 -14.03 -7.76
N LEU A 222 -23.07 -13.08 -6.93
CA LEU A 222 -22.14 -12.21 -6.23
C LEU A 222 -21.29 -12.97 -5.19
N ARG A 223 -21.87 -13.96 -4.49
CA ARG A 223 -21.10 -14.87 -3.62
C ARG A 223 -20.09 -15.71 -4.39
N LYS A 224 -20.41 -16.16 -5.60
CA LYS A 224 -19.48 -16.89 -6.46
C LYS A 224 -18.28 -16.02 -6.86
N ILE A 225 -18.48 -14.73 -7.10
CA ILE A 225 -17.44 -13.78 -7.55
C ILE A 225 -16.60 -13.25 -6.38
N PHE A 226 -17.25 -12.84 -5.27
CA PHE A 226 -16.66 -12.10 -4.16
C PHE A 226 -16.56 -12.92 -2.85
N GLY A 227 -16.96 -14.19 -2.88
CA GLY A 227 -16.98 -15.04 -1.70
C GLY A 227 -17.92 -14.49 -0.62
N LYS A 228 -17.45 -14.51 0.62
CA LYS A 228 -18.21 -13.97 1.78
C LYS A 228 -18.55 -12.48 1.67
N ASN A 229 -17.86 -11.73 0.82
CA ASN A 229 -18.07 -10.31 0.62
C ASN A 229 -19.19 -9.99 -0.40
N GLY A 230 -19.85 -10.99 -0.99
CA GLY A 230 -20.84 -10.78 -2.05
C GLY A 230 -21.99 -9.84 -1.66
N GLU A 231 -22.55 -9.97 -0.45
CA GLU A 231 -23.62 -9.10 0.04
C GLU A 231 -23.13 -7.67 0.30
N MET A 232 -21.96 -7.53 0.94
CA MET A 232 -21.33 -6.23 1.15
C MET A 232 -21.09 -5.50 -0.17
N MET A 233 -20.60 -6.20 -1.19
CA MET A 233 -20.36 -5.62 -2.51
C MET A 233 -21.65 -5.19 -3.21
N ARG A 234 -22.76 -5.93 -3.02
CA ARG A 234 -24.10 -5.52 -3.48
C ARG A 234 -24.58 -4.26 -2.80
N ASP A 235 -24.45 -4.18 -1.48
CA ASP A 235 -24.86 -3.01 -0.72
C ASP A 235 -24.05 -1.77 -1.09
N ARG A 236 -22.73 -1.92 -1.26
CA ARG A 236 -21.87 -0.82 -1.75
C ARG A 236 -22.27 -0.34 -3.14
N ALA A 237 -22.67 -1.23 -4.02
CA ALA A 237 -23.18 -0.86 -5.35
C ALA A 237 -24.49 -0.06 -5.32
N LEU A 238 -25.22 -0.12 -4.20
CA LEU A 238 -26.43 0.66 -3.91
C LEU A 238 -26.14 1.90 -3.04
N GLY A 239 -24.88 2.22 -2.76
CA GLY A 239 -24.47 3.32 -1.90
C GLY A 239 -24.52 3.01 -0.39
N ARG A 240 -24.85 1.81 0.00
CA ARG A 240 -24.95 1.36 1.39
C ARG A 240 -23.64 0.74 1.85
N ASP A 241 -22.78 1.53 2.44
CA ASP A 241 -21.51 1.08 3.02
C ASP A 241 -21.42 1.53 4.48
N ARG A 242 -21.37 0.57 5.39
CA ARG A 242 -21.35 0.81 6.84
C ARG A 242 -19.93 0.86 7.41
N SER A 243 -18.91 0.85 6.55
CA SER A 243 -17.52 0.93 7.03
C SER A 243 -17.25 2.31 7.63
N GLU A 244 -16.77 2.32 8.86
CA GLU A 244 -16.42 3.53 9.59
C GLU A 244 -15.09 4.11 9.10
N VAL A 245 -14.88 5.40 9.32
CA VAL A 245 -13.57 6.05 9.19
C VAL A 245 -12.82 5.77 10.47
N ALA A 246 -11.88 4.82 10.41
CA ALA A 246 -11.08 4.39 11.55
C ALA A 246 -9.63 4.86 11.39
N GLU A 247 -9.03 5.35 12.47
CA GLU A 247 -7.66 5.89 12.43
C GLU A 247 -6.59 4.82 12.23
N ASP A 248 -6.80 3.61 12.75
CA ASP A 248 -5.82 2.54 12.72
C ASP A 248 -6.40 1.23 12.19
N ASP A 249 -5.84 0.79 11.05
CA ASP A 249 -5.98 -0.60 10.63
C ASP A 249 -4.85 -1.41 11.28
N GLU A 250 -5.21 -2.51 11.91
CA GLU A 250 -4.27 -3.50 12.45
C GLU A 250 -3.31 -3.99 11.36
N VAL A 251 -1.99 -3.92 11.62
CA VAL A 251 -0.97 -4.39 10.69
C VAL A 251 -1.05 -5.91 10.55
N LYS A 252 -1.47 -6.40 9.39
CA LYS A 252 -1.65 -7.84 9.14
C LYS A 252 -0.44 -8.52 8.52
N SER A 253 0.43 -7.75 7.87
CA SER A 253 1.64 -8.26 7.21
C SER A 253 2.70 -7.17 7.10
N VAL A 254 3.97 -7.57 7.22
CA VAL A 254 5.13 -6.74 6.86
C VAL A 254 5.88 -7.45 5.74
N SER A 255 6.03 -6.80 4.59
CA SER A 255 6.66 -7.42 3.42
C SER A 255 7.55 -6.45 2.66
N ASN A 256 8.47 -7.01 1.89
CA ASN A 256 9.21 -6.25 0.88
C ASN A 256 9.34 -7.09 -0.39
N GLU A 257 9.06 -6.46 -1.54
CA GLU A 257 9.22 -7.06 -2.87
C GLU A 257 10.18 -6.21 -3.70
N VAL A 258 11.05 -6.86 -4.47
CA VAL A 258 12.01 -6.19 -5.35
C VAL A 258 11.89 -6.78 -6.75
N THR A 259 11.68 -5.91 -7.75
CA THR A 259 11.81 -6.26 -9.16
C THR A 259 13.23 -5.90 -9.61
N TYR A 260 13.92 -6.83 -10.23
CA TYR A 260 15.30 -6.66 -10.68
C TYR A 260 15.33 -6.09 -12.10
N ALA A 261 16.31 -5.22 -12.38
CA ALA A 261 16.54 -4.66 -13.72
C ALA A 261 16.95 -5.76 -14.71
N HIS A 262 17.80 -6.68 -14.24
CA HIS A 262 18.19 -7.90 -14.93
C HIS A 262 17.78 -9.11 -14.10
N ASP A 263 17.16 -10.08 -14.75
CA ASP A 263 16.68 -11.29 -14.08
C ASP A 263 17.83 -12.03 -13.35
N LEU A 264 17.55 -12.56 -12.18
CA LEU A 264 18.51 -13.36 -11.41
C LEU A 264 18.52 -14.80 -11.93
N GLU A 265 19.71 -15.33 -12.20
CA GLU A 265 19.87 -16.66 -12.82
C GLU A 265 20.67 -17.63 -11.94
N THR A 266 21.44 -17.12 -10.96
CA THR A 266 22.26 -17.97 -10.10
C THR A 266 21.63 -18.14 -8.73
N ARG A 267 21.90 -19.29 -8.11
CA ARG A 267 21.47 -19.58 -6.75
C ARG A 267 22.03 -18.56 -5.75
N GLU A 268 23.29 -18.23 -5.91
CA GLU A 268 24.00 -17.29 -5.04
C GLU A 268 23.38 -15.91 -5.08
N ASP A 269 22.99 -15.42 -6.28
CA ASP A 269 22.34 -14.12 -6.43
C ASP A 269 20.94 -14.09 -5.82
N ILE A 270 20.17 -15.17 -6.01
CA ILE A 270 18.84 -15.31 -5.44
C ILE A 270 18.91 -15.35 -3.91
N MET A 271 19.84 -16.13 -3.32
CA MET A 271 19.97 -16.21 -1.87
C MET A 271 20.47 -14.89 -1.27
N ALA A 272 21.42 -14.21 -1.89
CA ALA A 272 21.89 -12.89 -1.46
C ALA A 272 20.77 -11.84 -1.52
N ALA A 273 19.98 -11.86 -2.58
CA ALA A 273 18.82 -10.98 -2.75
C ALA A 273 17.76 -11.22 -1.67
N LEU A 274 17.44 -12.48 -1.38
CA LEU A 274 16.48 -12.83 -0.32
C LEU A 274 16.98 -12.44 1.07
N SER A 275 18.28 -12.59 1.35
CA SER A 275 18.86 -12.10 2.61
C SER A 275 18.74 -10.59 2.75
N THR A 276 18.98 -9.84 1.67
CA THR A 276 18.79 -8.38 1.64
C THR A 276 17.33 -7.98 1.89
N ILE A 277 16.38 -8.69 1.28
CA ILE A 277 14.96 -8.44 1.48
C ILE A 277 14.55 -8.79 2.92
N SER A 278 15.05 -9.93 3.45
CA SER A 278 14.81 -10.35 4.83
C SER A 278 15.28 -9.31 5.85
N ALA A 279 16.48 -8.76 5.68
CA ALA A 279 17.02 -7.71 6.54
C ALA A 279 16.11 -6.46 6.55
N LYS A 280 15.57 -6.04 5.39
CA LYS A 280 14.60 -4.92 5.31
C LYS A 280 13.31 -5.24 6.04
N VAL A 281 12.79 -6.47 5.91
CA VAL A 281 11.55 -6.90 6.60
C VAL A 281 11.78 -6.96 8.10
N GLY A 282 12.86 -7.57 8.58
CA GLY A 282 13.21 -7.66 10.00
C GLY A 282 13.35 -6.28 10.65
N ARG A 283 14.05 -5.35 9.98
CA ARG A 283 14.16 -3.97 10.45
C ARG A 283 12.80 -3.28 10.59
N ARG A 284 11.87 -3.46 9.62
CA ARG A 284 10.52 -2.91 9.71
C ARG A 284 9.72 -3.53 10.86
N LEU A 285 9.85 -4.83 11.08
CA LEU A 285 9.23 -5.52 12.21
C LEU A 285 9.71 -4.92 13.54
N ARG A 286 11.04 -4.78 13.74
CA ARG A 286 11.63 -4.21 14.96
C ARG A 286 11.19 -2.77 15.18
N ARG A 287 11.17 -1.93 14.14
CA ARG A 287 10.68 -0.54 14.25
C ARG A 287 9.23 -0.42 14.69
N LYS A 288 8.40 -1.42 14.38
CA LYS A 288 6.98 -1.48 14.75
C LYS A 288 6.72 -2.31 16.02
N GLY A 289 7.75 -2.89 16.62
CA GLY A 289 7.58 -3.79 17.77
C GLY A 289 6.83 -5.08 17.45
N LEU A 290 6.78 -5.50 16.17
CA LEU A 290 6.00 -6.64 15.72
C LEU A 290 6.87 -7.90 15.62
N LYS A 291 6.37 -9.02 16.12
CA LYS A 291 6.95 -10.36 15.92
C LYS A 291 5.96 -11.24 15.19
N GLY A 292 6.41 -11.84 14.07
CA GLY A 292 5.53 -12.65 13.24
C GLY A 292 5.85 -14.13 13.25
N ARG A 293 4.82 -14.94 13.07
CA ARG A 293 4.91 -16.41 13.13
C ARG A 293 4.97 -17.08 11.75
N THR A 294 4.56 -16.41 10.67
CA THR A 294 4.56 -17.03 9.35
C THR A 294 5.44 -16.23 8.39
N VAL A 295 6.38 -16.92 7.76
CA VAL A 295 7.27 -16.37 6.74
C VAL A 295 6.86 -16.91 5.38
N ALA A 296 6.75 -16.02 4.38
CA ALA A 296 6.42 -16.37 3.00
C ALA A 296 7.46 -15.83 2.03
N VAL A 297 7.74 -16.61 0.99
CA VAL A 297 8.57 -16.21 -0.16
C VAL A 297 7.70 -16.17 -1.40
N LYS A 298 7.86 -15.09 -2.18
CA LYS A 298 7.22 -14.92 -3.48
C LYS A 298 8.30 -14.82 -4.55
N MET A 299 8.16 -15.59 -5.63
CA MET A 299 9.00 -15.50 -6.82
C MET A 299 8.14 -15.27 -8.05
N ARG A 300 8.55 -14.29 -8.87
CA ARG A 300 8.01 -14.12 -10.21
C ARG A 300 9.13 -14.35 -11.22
N TYR A 301 8.86 -15.22 -12.18
CA TYR A 301 9.81 -15.60 -13.21
C TYR A 301 9.74 -14.67 -14.43
N ASP A 302 10.65 -14.81 -15.37
CA ASP A 302 10.74 -14.09 -16.64
C ASP A 302 9.46 -14.19 -17.47
N ASN A 303 8.84 -15.38 -17.49
CA ASN A 303 7.55 -15.64 -18.15
C ASN A 303 6.34 -15.04 -17.41
N ARG A 304 6.58 -14.23 -16.36
CA ARG A 304 5.58 -13.57 -15.50
C ARG A 304 4.72 -14.50 -14.65
N THR A 305 4.98 -15.81 -14.63
CA THR A 305 4.33 -16.68 -13.65
C THR A 305 4.85 -16.34 -12.25
N THR A 306 3.97 -16.45 -11.26
CA THR A 306 4.31 -16.17 -9.87
C THR A 306 4.02 -17.41 -9.05
N ARG A 307 4.98 -17.82 -8.21
CA ARG A 307 4.82 -18.87 -7.22
C ARG A 307 5.15 -18.31 -5.84
N SER A 308 4.53 -18.88 -4.82
CA SER A 308 4.82 -18.54 -3.42
C SER A 308 4.82 -19.81 -2.57
N ALA A 309 5.62 -19.80 -1.53
CA ALA A 309 5.66 -20.81 -0.49
C ALA A 309 5.71 -20.11 0.87
N GLN A 310 5.16 -20.74 1.91
CA GLN A 310 5.16 -20.18 3.26
C GLN A 310 5.41 -21.28 4.29
N CYS A 311 5.93 -20.87 5.46
CA CYS A 311 6.18 -21.76 6.58
C CYS A 311 5.87 -21.03 7.89
N ALA A 312 5.22 -21.72 8.82
CA ALA A 312 5.09 -21.24 10.18
C ALA A 312 6.40 -21.45 10.94
N LEU A 313 6.81 -20.45 11.69
CA LEU A 313 7.94 -20.51 12.62
C LEU A 313 7.49 -21.10 13.96
N VAL A 314 8.38 -21.79 14.62
CA VAL A 314 8.11 -22.34 15.97
C VAL A 314 7.86 -21.21 16.95
N VAL A 315 8.73 -20.18 16.91
CA VAL A 315 8.63 -18.99 17.77
C VAL A 315 8.47 -17.76 16.89
N PRO A 316 7.50 -16.86 17.19
CA PRO A 316 7.37 -15.58 16.52
C PRO A 316 8.64 -14.74 16.70
N THR A 317 9.09 -14.11 15.63
CA THR A 317 10.35 -13.36 15.66
C THR A 317 10.33 -12.13 14.75
N ASP A 318 11.15 -11.14 15.08
CA ASP A 318 11.54 -9.99 14.28
C ASP A 318 13.03 -10.06 13.84
N ASP A 319 13.71 -11.15 14.21
CA ASP A 319 15.13 -11.42 13.90
C ASP A 319 15.24 -12.00 12.48
N ASP A 320 15.68 -11.17 11.54
CA ASP A 320 15.87 -11.58 10.13
C ASP A 320 16.98 -12.60 9.96
N ILE A 321 17.98 -12.64 10.84
CA ILE A 321 19.04 -13.66 10.82
C ILE A 321 18.45 -15.02 11.20
N ALA A 322 17.50 -15.03 12.15
CA ALA A 322 16.83 -16.25 12.59
C ALA A 322 15.89 -16.83 11.53
N PHE A 323 15.11 -16.00 10.80
CA PHE A 323 14.19 -16.51 9.79
C PHE A 323 14.79 -16.65 8.37
N ALA A 324 15.94 -16.04 8.06
CA ALA A 324 16.56 -16.13 6.74
C ALA A 324 16.83 -17.59 6.28
N PRO A 325 17.26 -18.54 7.12
CA PRO A 325 17.40 -19.94 6.71
C PRO A 325 16.08 -20.56 6.22
N VAL A 326 14.94 -20.19 6.82
CA VAL A 326 13.60 -20.63 6.39
C VAL A 326 13.27 -20.03 5.03
N VAL A 327 13.52 -18.74 4.82
CA VAL A 327 13.38 -18.05 3.53
C VAL A 327 14.20 -18.77 2.44
N HIS A 328 15.45 -19.09 2.72
CA HIS A 328 16.33 -19.81 1.79
C HIS A 328 15.84 -21.22 1.48
N ARG A 329 15.28 -21.94 2.46
CA ARG A 329 14.68 -23.26 2.24
C ARG A 329 13.46 -23.17 1.31
N LEU A 330 12.52 -22.26 1.60
CA LEU A 330 11.35 -22.03 0.76
C LEU A 330 11.74 -21.62 -0.67
N ALA A 331 12.79 -20.83 -0.81
CA ALA A 331 13.29 -20.45 -2.13
C ALA A 331 13.81 -21.63 -2.94
N ARG A 332 14.46 -22.63 -2.29
CA ARG A 332 14.92 -23.85 -2.97
C ARG A 332 13.76 -24.72 -3.47
N GLU A 333 12.61 -24.66 -2.82
CA GLU A 333 11.39 -25.36 -3.27
C GLU A 333 10.77 -24.69 -4.51
N LEU A 334 10.97 -23.39 -4.66
CA LEU A 334 10.39 -22.59 -5.75
C LEU A 334 11.28 -22.48 -6.98
N TRP A 335 12.61 -22.56 -6.81
CA TRP A 335 13.58 -22.31 -7.87
C TRP A 335 14.42 -23.56 -8.19
N ALA A 336 14.67 -23.76 -9.49
CA ALA A 336 15.59 -24.75 -10.02
C ALA A 336 16.57 -24.10 -11.01
N PRO A 337 17.78 -24.68 -11.21
CA PRO A 337 18.74 -24.22 -12.20
C PRO A 337 18.11 -24.03 -13.58
N GLY A 338 18.42 -22.91 -14.24
CA GLY A 338 17.86 -22.51 -15.53
C GLY A 338 16.60 -21.66 -15.45
N MET A 339 16.00 -21.49 -14.28
CA MET A 339 14.89 -20.55 -14.08
C MET A 339 15.43 -19.14 -13.84
N LYS A 340 14.90 -18.16 -14.58
CA LYS A 340 15.21 -16.74 -14.42
C LYS A 340 14.18 -16.09 -13.52
N VAL A 341 14.64 -15.35 -12.52
CA VAL A 341 13.81 -14.72 -11.49
C VAL A 341 13.81 -13.21 -11.65
N ARG A 342 12.65 -12.65 -11.97
CA ARG A 342 12.42 -11.23 -12.20
C ARG A 342 12.10 -10.46 -10.92
N LEU A 343 11.38 -11.08 -9.99
CA LEU A 343 10.96 -10.46 -8.73
C LEU A 343 11.09 -11.46 -7.59
N LEU A 344 11.60 -10.98 -6.47
CA LEU A 344 11.60 -11.67 -5.19
C LEU A 344 10.85 -10.85 -4.15
N GLY A 345 10.16 -11.56 -3.25
CA GLY A 345 9.48 -10.97 -2.11
C GLY A 345 9.58 -11.85 -0.88
N VAL A 346 9.68 -11.21 0.28
CA VAL A 346 9.57 -11.83 1.60
C VAL A 346 8.47 -11.14 2.37
N ALA A 347 7.60 -11.90 3.01
CA ALA A 347 6.53 -11.39 3.87
C ALA A 347 6.53 -12.13 5.20
N VAL A 348 6.21 -11.40 6.27
CA VAL A 348 5.97 -11.94 7.60
C VAL A 348 4.56 -11.55 8.03
N THR A 349 3.82 -12.52 8.57
CA THR A 349 2.41 -12.38 8.95
C THR A 349 2.14 -13.12 10.26
N HIS A 350 0.88 -13.03 10.75
CA HIS A 350 0.44 -13.61 12.01
C HIS A 350 1.28 -13.09 13.18
N PHE A 351 1.10 -11.78 13.41
CA PHE A 351 1.77 -11.11 14.53
C PHE A 351 1.16 -11.56 15.86
N GLU A 352 2.00 -11.57 16.90
CA GLU A 352 1.50 -11.78 18.27
C GLU A 352 0.63 -10.61 18.69
N GLU A 353 -0.53 -10.91 19.27
CA GLU A 353 -1.29 -9.93 20.05
C GLU A 353 -0.56 -9.71 21.38
N ASP A 354 -0.38 -8.45 21.79
CA ASP A 354 0.21 -8.13 23.09
C ASP A 354 -0.60 -8.81 24.20
N GLY A 355 0.05 -9.73 24.94
CA GLY A 355 -0.57 -10.46 26.04
C GLY A 355 -1.20 -11.81 25.68
N ALA A 356 -1.08 -12.29 24.44
CA ALA A 356 -1.46 -13.67 24.13
C ALA A 356 -0.59 -14.65 24.95
N PRO A 357 -1.20 -15.63 25.66
CA PRO A 357 -0.43 -16.60 26.44
C PRO A 357 0.49 -17.37 25.49
N VAL A 358 1.79 -17.24 25.69
CA VAL A 358 2.77 -18.08 25.02
C VAL A 358 2.52 -19.50 25.47
N GLN A 359 2.00 -20.35 24.59
CA GLN A 359 1.95 -21.77 24.85
C GLN A 359 3.39 -22.26 24.84
N GLU A 360 4.03 -22.30 26.00
CA GLU A 360 5.34 -22.96 26.16
C GLU A 360 5.20 -24.37 25.62
N ALA A 361 6.11 -24.72 24.68
CA ALA A 361 6.13 -26.05 24.11
C ALA A 361 6.46 -27.03 25.25
N LEU A 362 5.43 -27.73 25.74
CA LEU A 362 5.50 -28.69 26.84
C LEU A 362 6.42 -29.88 26.52
N PHE A 363 7.04 -29.91 25.35
CA PHE A 363 7.79 -31.05 24.82
C PHE A 363 9.30 -30.79 24.62
N ASP A 364 9.82 -29.58 24.80
CA ASP A 364 11.27 -29.34 24.63
C ASP A 364 12.15 -29.77 25.82
N ALA A 365 11.52 -30.11 26.97
CA ALA A 365 12.25 -30.56 28.15
C ALA A 365 12.26 -32.10 28.34
N ALA A 366 11.56 -32.88 27.51
CA ALA A 366 11.31 -34.30 27.80
C ALA A 366 12.00 -35.31 26.86
N VAL A 367 12.76 -34.89 25.85
CA VAL A 367 13.32 -35.80 24.83
C VAL A 367 14.83 -35.98 24.90
N LEU A 368 15.57 -35.22 25.71
CA LEU A 368 17.01 -35.41 25.90
C LEU A 368 17.32 -35.87 27.30
N GLY A 369 17.16 -37.17 27.56
CA GLY A 369 17.80 -37.83 28.69
C GLY A 369 19.31 -37.97 28.37
N GLY A 370 20.09 -36.99 28.74
CA GLY A 370 21.55 -37.00 28.62
C GLY A 370 22.17 -35.92 29.48
N ASP A 371 23.11 -36.31 30.31
CA ASP A 371 24.04 -35.57 31.19
C ASP A 371 23.74 -34.07 31.41
N ASP A 372 23.23 -33.72 32.60
CA ASP A 372 22.78 -32.39 33.08
C ASP A 372 23.83 -31.23 32.89
N ASN A 373 25.07 -31.50 32.60
CA ASN A 373 26.14 -30.50 32.42
C ASN A 373 26.38 -30.09 30.96
N ALA A 374 26.10 -30.96 29.99
CA ALA A 374 26.28 -30.64 28.57
C ALA A 374 25.16 -29.74 28.05
N ASP A 375 23.91 -30.03 28.48
CA ASP A 375 22.74 -29.28 28.06
C ASP A 375 22.70 -27.83 28.59
N ALA A 376 23.25 -27.61 29.81
CA ALA A 376 23.35 -26.26 30.38
C ALA A 376 24.36 -25.38 29.61
N VAL A 377 25.50 -25.93 29.20
CA VAL A 377 26.55 -25.21 28.44
C VAL A 377 26.06 -24.90 27.02
N GLU A 378 25.32 -25.81 26.39
CA GLU A 378 24.75 -25.61 25.05
C GLU A 378 23.61 -24.57 25.08
N SER A 379 22.78 -24.61 26.10
CA SER A 379 21.73 -23.61 26.34
C SER A 379 22.28 -22.21 26.60
N GLU A 380 23.32 -22.06 27.41
CA GLU A 380 24.03 -20.80 27.65
C GLU A 380 24.69 -20.24 26.37
N ALA A 381 25.26 -21.12 25.54
CA ALA A 381 25.88 -20.74 24.28
C ALA A 381 24.82 -20.22 23.27
N LEU A 382 23.66 -20.87 23.20
CA LEU A 382 22.53 -20.44 22.34
C LEU A 382 21.95 -19.10 22.79
N ILE A 383 21.75 -18.92 24.12
CA ILE A 383 21.27 -17.65 24.67
C ILE A 383 22.27 -16.52 24.41
N ARG A 384 23.55 -16.75 24.62
CA ARG A 384 24.61 -15.77 24.37
C ARG A 384 24.73 -15.40 22.90
N ASP A 385 24.47 -16.34 21.99
CA ASP A 385 24.46 -16.09 20.55
C ASP A 385 23.24 -15.26 20.13
N GLU A 386 22.08 -15.51 20.73
CA GLU A 386 20.88 -14.70 20.54
C GLU A 386 21.05 -13.26 21.03
N GLU A 387 21.62 -13.05 22.20
CA GLU A 387 21.91 -11.73 22.76
C GLU A 387 22.90 -10.94 21.88
N LYS A 388 23.94 -11.60 21.37
CA LYS A 388 24.89 -11.00 20.42
C LYS A 388 24.20 -10.58 19.12
N ARG A 389 23.33 -11.43 18.56
CA ARG A 389 22.56 -11.10 17.36
C ARG A 389 21.64 -9.91 17.58
N ARG A 390 20.90 -9.88 18.69
CA ARG A 390 20.03 -8.74 19.04
C ARG A 390 20.83 -7.44 19.18
N SER A 391 21.98 -7.48 19.85
CA SER A 391 22.87 -6.32 19.99
C SER A 391 23.39 -5.83 18.65
N LEU A 392 23.79 -6.76 17.75
CA LEU A 392 24.24 -6.43 16.39
C LEU A 392 23.12 -5.76 15.58
N LEU A 393 21.93 -6.34 15.59
CA LEU A 393 20.78 -5.81 14.86
C LEU A 393 20.38 -4.43 15.39
N ALA A 394 20.33 -4.25 16.72
CA ALA A 394 20.02 -2.95 17.34
C ALA A 394 21.07 -1.88 16.98
N ALA A 395 22.36 -2.22 17.01
CA ALA A 395 23.44 -1.31 16.63
C ALA A 395 23.35 -0.93 15.13
N THR A 396 23.07 -1.91 14.27
CA THR A 396 22.90 -1.69 12.82
C THR A 396 21.69 -0.81 12.54
N ASP A 397 20.55 -1.08 13.17
CA ASP A 397 19.34 -0.29 13.03
C ASP A 397 19.54 1.16 13.48
N ALA A 398 20.20 1.38 14.64
CA ALA A 398 20.50 2.71 15.15
C ALA A 398 21.45 3.51 14.22
N LEU A 399 22.45 2.86 13.63
CA LEU A 399 23.34 3.50 12.67
C LEU A 399 22.60 3.91 11.38
N GLN A 400 21.74 3.03 10.88
CA GLN A 400 20.94 3.31 9.68
C GLN A 400 19.87 4.39 9.93
N GLU A 401 19.30 4.45 11.13
CA GLU A 401 18.37 5.51 11.51
C GLU A 401 19.04 6.88 11.58
N ARG A 402 20.26 6.93 12.12
CA ARG A 402 21.01 8.17 12.29
C ARG A 402 21.66 8.67 10.99
N PHE A 403 22.15 7.79 10.15
CA PHE A 403 22.97 8.13 8.98
C PHE A 403 22.33 7.75 7.63
N GLY A 404 21.12 7.21 7.65
CA GLY A 404 20.38 6.82 6.45
C GLY A 404 20.57 5.34 6.07
N ASP A 405 19.61 4.85 5.28
CA ASP A 405 19.59 3.46 4.79
C ASP A 405 20.84 3.18 3.91
N GLY A 406 21.48 2.03 4.15
CA GLY A 406 22.66 1.61 3.40
C GLY A 406 23.99 2.12 3.92
N THR A 407 24.04 2.85 5.04
CA THR A 407 25.27 3.25 5.73
C THR A 407 26.05 2.03 6.25
N VAL A 408 25.32 1.06 6.78
CA VAL A 408 25.88 -0.26 7.15
C VAL A 408 25.29 -1.28 6.19
N ARG A 409 26.16 -2.08 5.55
CA ARG A 409 25.76 -3.12 4.60
C ARG A 409 26.39 -4.45 4.99
N PHE A 410 25.59 -5.50 4.98
CA PHE A 410 26.12 -6.85 5.08
C PHE A 410 26.72 -7.28 3.74
N GLY A 411 27.72 -8.19 3.75
CA GLY A 411 28.43 -8.62 2.54
C GLY A 411 27.51 -9.14 1.42
N PHE A 412 26.39 -9.76 1.77
CA PHE A 412 25.40 -10.22 0.78
C PHE A 412 24.66 -9.07 0.07
N GLU A 413 24.51 -7.91 0.69
CA GLU A 413 23.84 -6.75 0.08
C GLU A 413 24.67 -6.10 -1.04
N LEU A 414 25.99 -6.24 -1.00
CA LEU A 414 26.89 -5.69 -2.01
C LEU A 414 26.75 -6.39 -3.36
N ARG A 415 26.34 -7.66 -3.37
CA ARG A 415 26.24 -8.49 -4.57
C ARG A 415 25.17 -8.02 -5.56
N GLN A 416 24.11 -7.41 -5.07
CA GLN A 416 22.97 -6.95 -5.88
C GLN A 416 22.87 -5.41 -5.95
N SER A 417 23.94 -4.71 -5.57
CA SER A 417 23.99 -3.26 -5.61
C SER A 417 23.79 -2.75 -7.05
N GLY A 418 22.74 -1.95 -7.27
CA GLY A 418 22.41 -1.35 -8.57
C GLY A 418 21.51 -2.21 -9.47
N ASN A 419 21.26 -3.49 -9.20
CA ASN A 419 20.34 -4.32 -9.99
C ASN A 419 18.88 -4.18 -9.51
N THR A 420 18.34 -2.96 -9.55
CA THR A 420 16.92 -2.71 -9.25
C THR A 420 16.32 -1.76 -10.28
N THR A 421 15.01 -1.84 -10.46
CA THR A 421 14.28 -1.00 -11.43
C THR A 421 14.13 0.46 -10.99
N GLY A 422 14.63 0.84 -9.80
CA GLY A 422 14.40 2.16 -9.22
C GLY A 422 12.96 2.37 -8.72
N SER A 423 12.07 1.39 -8.92
CA SER A 423 10.72 1.42 -8.36
C SER A 423 10.76 0.89 -6.94
N SER A 424 10.61 1.74 -5.92
CA SER A 424 10.40 1.27 -4.56
C SER A 424 9.01 0.63 -4.46
N SER A 425 8.91 -0.55 -3.82
CA SER A 425 7.61 -1.12 -3.47
C SER A 425 6.92 -0.15 -2.52
N LYS A 426 5.75 0.34 -2.92
CA LYS A 426 4.90 1.19 -2.09
C LYS A 426 4.19 0.30 -1.08
N ASN A 427 4.72 0.18 0.13
CA ASN A 427 3.92 -0.31 1.24
C ASN A 427 3.20 0.89 1.87
N VAL A 428 1.90 0.78 2.09
CA VAL A 428 1.08 1.80 2.78
C VAL A 428 1.71 2.18 4.12
N GLU A 429 2.36 1.22 4.76
CA GLU A 429 3.05 1.37 6.04
C GLU A 429 4.31 2.28 6.02
N ASP A 430 4.88 2.53 4.86
CA ASP A 430 6.01 3.45 4.71
C ASP A 430 5.55 4.92 4.74
N TYR A 431 4.23 5.16 4.74
CA TYR A 431 3.62 6.48 4.66
C TYR A 431 2.85 6.89 5.92
N LYS A 432 2.69 5.96 6.89
CA LYS A 432 2.05 6.23 8.19
C LYS A 432 3.07 6.63 9.25
#